data_1e17bfddcfd7e0a0ea83e56b87c791f9
#
_entry.id   1e17bfddcfd7e0a0ea83e56b87c791f9
#
_cell.length_a   1.000
_cell.length_b   1.000
_cell.length_c   1.000
_cell.angle_alpha   90.00
_cell.angle_beta   90.00
_cell.angle_gamma   90.00
#
_symmetry.space_group_name_H-M   'P 1'
#
loop_
_entity.id
_entity.type
_entity.pdbx_description
1 polymer ?
#
loop_
_entity_poly.entity_id
_entity_poly.type
_entity_poly.pdbx_seq_one_letter_code
_entity_poly.pdbx_strand_id
1 'polypeptide(L)'
;MSTSVLSAWLPQGFARIVQPIASTAISTDSTGLIAGEVKIQTMTGPVPAYRALPEKGGKLPLVLVVQEIFGVHEHIKDVCRRLAKLGYFAITVELYFRQGDVTKFTDNQEIFAKVVNHVPDSQVMSDLDAAVVFAESTGRADTARLGITGFCWGGRITWTYCVHNPRVKAGVAWYGRLVAPAKAPLQPAYPVELAPHLKVPVLGLYGGEDASIPVAHVEQMRGALKSAGNATSEIVVYDGAPHAFYADYRPNYRKEAAEDGWKRMQAWLKRYGVA
;
A
#
# COMPACT_ATOMS: atom_id res chain seq x y z
N MET A 1 40.35 -21.28 21.04
CA MET A 1 38.89 -21.31 21.11
C MET A 1 38.39 -20.08 20.38
N SER A 2 37.99 -20.27 19.13
CA SER A 2 37.56 -19.18 18.25
C SER A 2 36.02 -19.07 18.36
N THR A 3 35.54 -18.02 19.00
CA THR A 3 34.13 -17.66 19.02
C THR A 3 33.80 -17.02 17.68
N SER A 4 33.27 -17.81 16.78
CA SER A 4 32.67 -17.33 15.53
C SER A 4 31.41 -16.53 15.88
N VAL A 5 31.53 -15.21 15.79
CA VAL A 5 30.38 -14.29 15.82
C VAL A 5 29.63 -14.52 14.52
N LEU A 6 28.53 -15.24 14.60
CA LEU A 6 27.46 -15.21 13.59
C LEU A 6 26.94 -13.76 13.57
N SER A 7 27.49 -12.92 12.70
CA SER A 7 26.86 -11.67 12.32
C SER A 7 25.56 -12.03 11.62
N ALA A 8 24.46 -12.02 12.38
CA ALA A 8 23.14 -12.14 11.82
C ALA A 8 23.00 -11.07 10.73
N TRP A 9 22.83 -11.49 9.50
CA TRP A 9 22.42 -10.65 8.40
C TRP A 9 21.08 -10.01 8.79
N LEU A 10 21.15 -8.78 9.31
CA LEU A 10 19.95 -7.97 9.45
C LEU A 10 19.54 -7.59 8.02
N PRO A 11 18.32 -7.95 7.58
CA PRO A 11 17.82 -7.51 6.27
C PRO A 11 17.83 -5.98 6.26
N GLN A 12 18.70 -5.40 5.46
CA GLN A 12 18.77 -3.94 5.33
C GLN A 12 17.45 -3.43 4.76
N GLY A 13 16.92 -2.35 5.32
CA GLY A 13 15.73 -1.68 4.81
C GLY A 13 14.42 -1.95 5.53
N PHE A 14 14.40 -2.74 6.61
CA PHE A 14 13.23 -2.88 7.49
C PHE A 14 13.31 -1.95 8.71
N ALA A 15 12.17 -1.43 9.13
CA ALA A 15 12.07 -0.63 10.36
C ALA A 15 12.42 -1.48 11.60
N ARG A 16 12.98 -0.84 12.63
CA ARG A 16 13.41 -1.52 13.88
C ARG A 16 12.27 -2.24 14.58
N ILE A 17 11.07 -1.65 14.55
CA ILE A 17 9.87 -2.20 15.21
C ILE A 17 9.44 -3.57 14.65
N VAL A 18 9.82 -3.92 13.43
CA VAL A 18 9.45 -5.19 12.79
C VAL A 18 10.55 -6.25 12.88
N GLN A 19 11.59 -6.00 13.67
CA GLN A 19 12.64 -6.98 13.93
C GLN A 19 12.27 -7.90 15.11
N PRO A 20 12.67 -9.19 15.10
CA PRO A 20 13.35 -9.88 13.99
C PRO A 20 12.41 -10.16 12.81
N ILE A 21 12.97 -10.25 11.61
CA ILE A 21 12.21 -10.56 10.39
C ILE A 21 11.86 -12.06 10.38
N ALA A 22 10.61 -12.38 10.08
CA ALA A 22 10.15 -13.76 9.96
C ALA A 22 10.85 -14.51 8.83
N SER A 23 11.07 -15.81 9.00
CA SER A 23 11.67 -16.68 7.96
C SER A 23 10.80 -16.84 6.72
N THR A 24 9.54 -16.41 6.79
CA THR A 24 8.58 -16.39 5.67
C THR A 24 8.76 -15.20 4.73
N ALA A 25 9.63 -14.24 5.07
CA ALA A 25 9.85 -13.05 4.25
C ALA A 25 10.30 -13.41 2.83
N ILE A 26 9.55 -12.91 1.84
CA ILE A 26 9.83 -13.13 0.43
C ILE A 26 10.77 -12.03 -0.05
N SER A 27 11.77 -12.40 -0.84
CA SER A 27 12.70 -11.48 -1.50
C SER A 27 12.67 -11.73 -3.00
N THR A 28 12.20 -10.75 -3.75
CA THR A 28 12.17 -10.76 -5.21
C THR A 28 13.41 -10.07 -5.75
N ASP A 29 14.18 -10.77 -6.58
CA ASP A 29 15.35 -10.19 -7.23
C ASP A 29 14.97 -9.14 -8.29
N SER A 30 15.95 -8.31 -8.66
CA SER A 30 15.77 -7.26 -9.67
C SER A 30 16.24 -7.67 -11.08
N THR A 31 16.52 -8.93 -11.33
CA THR A 31 16.94 -9.41 -12.66
C THR A 31 15.87 -9.10 -13.71
N GLY A 32 16.24 -8.41 -14.79
CA GLY A 32 15.32 -7.98 -15.85
C GLY A 32 14.40 -6.80 -15.45
N LEU A 33 14.68 -6.13 -14.32
CA LEU A 33 13.96 -4.97 -13.86
C LEU A 33 14.85 -3.72 -13.78
N ILE A 34 14.28 -2.57 -14.06
CA ILE A 34 14.79 -1.29 -13.60
C ILE A 34 14.15 -1.05 -12.24
N ALA A 35 14.91 -1.25 -11.17
CA ALA A 35 14.40 -1.12 -9.81
C ALA A 35 15.37 -0.28 -8.95
N GLY A 36 14.85 0.66 -8.18
CA GLY A 36 15.68 1.50 -7.32
C GLY A 36 15.00 2.76 -6.82
N GLU A 37 15.76 3.46 -5.96
CA GLU A 37 15.36 4.74 -5.40
C GLU A 37 15.34 5.83 -6.47
N VAL A 38 14.35 6.71 -6.38
CA VAL A 38 14.22 7.91 -7.20
C VAL A 38 13.75 9.07 -6.33
N LYS A 39 13.83 10.28 -6.85
CA LYS A 39 13.19 11.45 -6.24
C LYS A 39 12.10 11.94 -7.16
N ILE A 40 10.90 12.12 -6.64
CA ILE A 40 9.78 12.74 -7.35
C ILE A 40 9.66 14.19 -6.93
N GLN A 41 9.39 15.07 -7.88
CA GLN A 41 9.15 16.48 -7.59
C GLN A 41 7.69 16.64 -7.14
N THR A 42 7.51 17.18 -5.93
CA THR A 42 6.20 17.53 -5.37
C THR A 42 6.06 19.04 -5.22
N MET A 43 4.89 19.52 -4.82
CA MET A 43 4.66 20.95 -4.56
C MET A 43 5.57 21.52 -3.46
N THR A 44 6.06 20.69 -2.54
CA THR A 44 6.89 21.10 -1.39
C THR A 44 8.36 20.69 -1.53
N GLY A 45 8.77 20.30 -2.73
CA GLY A 45 10.13 19.87 -3.03
C GLY A 45 10.26 18.38 -3.35
N PRO A 46 11.48 17.90 -3.58
CA PRO A 46 11.72 16.51 -3.96
C PRO A 46 11.47 15.56 -2.77
N VAL A 47 10.76 14.47 -3.03
CA VAL A 47 10.45 13.42 -2.05
C VAL A 47 11.02 12.08 -2.53
N PRO A 48 11.64 11.28 -1.64
CA PRO A 48 12.10 9.95 -1.97
C PRO A 48 10.95 9.04 -2.41
N ALA A 49 11.23 8.21 -3.39
CA ALA A 49 10.33 7.17 -3.86
C ALA A 49 11.14 5.96 -4.31
N TYR A 50 10.50 4.81 -4.43
CA TYR A 50 11.10 3.63 -5.04
C TYR A 50 10.23 3.17 -6.20
N ARG A 51 10.85 2.82 -7.32
CA ARG A 51 10.16 2.25 -8.47
C ARG A 51 10.73 0.92 -8.90
N ALA A 52 9.89 0.09 -9.50
CA ALA A 52 10.31 -1.10 -10.21
C ALA A 52 9.45 -1.28 -11.47
N LEU A 53 10.08 -1.61 -12.60
CA LEU A 53 9.43 -1.87 -13.87
C LEU A 53 10.27 -2.84 -14.70
N PRO A 54 9.69 -3.58 -15.65
CA PRO A 54 10.45 -4.37 -16.61
C PRO A 54 11.49 -3.52 -17.34
N GLU A 55 12.70 -4.05 -17.51
CA GLU A 55 13.75 -3.39 -18.27
C GLU A 55 13.35 -3.20 -19.73
N LYS A 56 12.70 -4.21 -20.30
CA LYS A 56 12.23 -4.22 -21.69
C LYS A 56 10.74 -3.93 -21.79
N GLY A 57 10.27 -3.56 -22.96
CA GLY A 57 8.86 -3.30 -23.26
C GLY A 57 8.56 -1.82 -23.51
N GLY A 58 7.32 -1.55 -23.91
CA GLY A 58 6.79 -0.21 -24.20
C GLY A 58 6.24 0.48 -22.95
N LYS A 59 5.13 1.20 -23.13
CA LYS A 59 4.39 1.81 -22.02
C LYS A 59 3.66 0.72 -21.20
N LEU A 60 3.92 0.71 -19.90
CA LEU A 60 3.45 -0.28 -18.94
C LEU A 60 2.28 0.27 -18.12
N PRO A 61 1.31 -0.54 -17.72
CA PRO A 61 0.30 -0.10 -16.78
C PRO A 61 0.94 0.34 -15.47
N LEU A 62 0.44 1.43 -14.88
CA LEU A 62 0.97 2.03 -13.67
C LEU A 62 0.23 1.54 -12.44
N VAL A 63 0.96 1.07 -11.44
CA VAL A 63 0.40 0.75 -10.12
C VAL A 63 1.12 1.57 -9.04
N LEU A 64 0.35 2.40 -8.34
CA LEU A 64 0.80 3.03 -7.11
C LEU A 64 0.74 2.01 -5.97
N VAL A 65 1.83 1.89 -5.20
CA VAL A 65 1.91 1.03 -4.03
C VAL A 65 2.01 1.91 -2.79
N VAL A 66 1.04 1.82 -1.89
CA VAL A 66 1.00 2.68 -0.70
C VAL A 66 1.49 1.90 0.52
N GLN A 67 2.46 2.50 1.20
CA GLN A 67 3.17 1.95 2.35
C GLN A 67 2.27 1.68 3.57
N GLU A 68 2.76 0.86 4.48
CA GLU A 68 2.25 0.72 5.84
C GLU A 68 2.73 1.89 6.74
N ILE A 69 2.45 1.84 8.04
CA ILE A 69 2.96 2.85 9.00
C ILE A 69 4.49 2.85 9.14
N PHE A 70 5.18 1.86 8.58
CA PHE A 70 6.64 1.69 8.67
C PHE A 70 7.42 2.37 7.54
N GLY A 71 6.76 3.22 6.73
CA GLY A 71 7.39 3.87 5.58
C GLY A 71 7.64 2.94 4.40
N VAL A 72 8.45 3.40 3.45
CA VAL A 72 8.85 2.60 2.28
C VAL A 72 10.01 1.67 2.67
N HIS A 73 9.70 0.64 3.46
CA HIS A 73 10.65 -0.38 3.86
C HIS A 73 10.74 -1.52 2.84
N GLU A 74 11.65 -2.49 3.08
CA GLU A 74 11.99 -3.53 2.11
C GLU A 74 10.80 -4.34 1.59
N HIS A 75 9.81 -4.67 2.44
CA HIS A 75 8.61 -5.39 1.99
C HIS A 75 7.82 -4.60 0.94
N ILE A 76 7.65 -3.29 1.11
CA ILE A 76 6.95 -2.43 0.15
C ILE A 76 7.73 -2.32 -1.16
N LYS A 77 9.07 -2.23 -1.09
CA LYS A 77 9.95 -2.27 -2.27
C LYS A 77 9.86 -3.62 -2.99
N ASP A 78 9.77 -4.70 -2.22
CA ASP A 78 9.60 -6.05 -2.76
C ASP A 78 8.25 -6.22 -3.47
N VAL A 79 7.16 -5.68 -2.92
CA VAL A 79 5.85 -5.65 -3.60
C VAL A 79 5.95 -4.92 -4.94
N CYS A 80 6.68 -3.81 -5.02
CA CYS A 80 6.93 -3.13 -6.30
C CYS A 80 7.67 -4.03 -7.29
N ARG A 81 8.69 -4.78 -6.84
CA ARG A 81 9.41 -5.75 -7.71
C ARG A 81 8.51 -6.90 -8.15
N ARG A 82 7.67 -7.46 -7.24
CA ARG A 82 6.68 -8.50 -7.59
C ARG A 82 5.73 -8.02 -8.69
N LEU A 83 5.21 -6.79 -8.57
CA LEU A 83 4.36 -6.19 -9.59
C LEU A 83 5.11 -5.96 -10.90
N ALA A 84 6.37 -5.52 -10.83
CA ALA A 84 7.20 -5.34 -12.01
C ALA A 84 7.48 -6.67 -12.75
N LYS A 85 7.68 -7.78 -12.02
CA LYS A 85 7.78 -9.13 -12.62
C LYS A 85 6.49 -9.54 -13.34
N LEU A 86 5.35 -8.96 -12.98
CA LEU A 86 4.06 -9.15 -13.66
C LEU A 86 3.80 -8.17 -14.82
N GLY A 87 4.77 -7.30 -15.13
CA GLY A 87 4.66 -6.38 -16.26
C GLY A 87 4.13 -4.98 -15.93
N TYR A 88 4.05 -4.60 -14.66
CA TYR A 88 3.62 -3.26 -14.25
C TYR A 88 4.80 -2.31 -14.07
N PHE A 89 4.55 -1.02 -14.26
CA PHE A 89 5.34 0.04 -13.64
C PHE A 89 4.80 0.25 -12.23
N ALA A 90 5.52 -0.21 -11.22
CA ALA A 90 5.14 -0.03 -9.83
C ALA A 90 5.97 1.08 -9.17
N ILE A 91 5.33 1.95 -8.40
CA ILE A 91 6.00 3.04 -7.70
C ILE A 91 5.39 3.24 -6.31
N THR A 92 6.23 3.50 -5.33
CA THR A 92 5.86 3.86 -3.97
C THR A 92 6.61 5.12 -3.54
N VAL A 93 5.94 5.98 -2.78
CA VAL A 93 6.45 7.28 -2.30
C VAL A 93 6.66 7.22 -0.80
N GLU A 94 7.75 7.81 -0.28
CA GLU A 94 7.95 7.97 1.16
C GLU A 94 7.05 9.11 1.68
N LEU A 95 5.80 8.76 1.97
CA LEU A 95 4.74 9.71 2.32
C LEU A 95 4.95 10.40 3.67
N TYR A 96 5.87 9.87 4.49
CA TYR A 96 6.22 10.41 5.82
C TYR A 96 7.49 11.27 5.82
N PHE A 97 8.14 11.42 4.65
CA PHE A 97 9.44 12.08 4.52
C PHE A 97 9.53 13.44 5.23
N ARG A 98 8.44 14.23 5.21
CA ARG A 98 8.42 15.56 5.81
C ARG A 98 8.14 15.53 7.32
N GLN A 99 7.48 14.48 7.82
CA GLN A 99 7.10 14.36 9.22
C GLN A 99 8.14 13.66 10.07
N GLY A 100 8.95 12.79 9.46
CA GLY A 100 10.04 12.14 10.17
C GLY A 100 10.38 10.74 9.65
N ASP A 101 11.45 10.20 10.18
CA ASP A 101 11.98 8.88 9.86
C ASP A 101 11.42 7.84 10.84
N VAL A 102 10.43 7.06 10.38
CA VAL A 102 9.77 6.03 11.18
C VAL A 102 10.67 4.84 11.52
N THR A 103 11.81 4.67 10.83
CA THR A 103 12.74 3.56 11.09
C THR A 103 13.45 3.69 12.46
N LYS A 104 13.41 4.88 13.06
CA LYS A 104 14.03 5.18 14.37
C LYS A 104 13.20 4.67 15.54
N PHE A 105 11.90 4.43 15.35
CA PHE A 105 11.00 4.03 16.42
C PHE A 105 10.90 2.49 16.56
N THR A 106 10.58 2.06 17.76
CA THR A 106 10.40 0.66 18.14
C THR A 106 8.98 0.36 18.64
N ASP A 107 8.13 1.38 18.68
CA ASP A 107 6.73 1.29 19.15
C ASP A 107 5.79 1.92 18.12
N ASN A 108 4.70 1.22 17.80
CA ASN A 108 3.65 1.71 16.92
C ASN A 108 2.99 2.99 17.45
N GLN A 109 2.79 3.11 18.76
CA GLN A 109 2.16 4.30 19.36
C GLN A 109 3.02 5.55 19.14
N GLU A 110 4.35 5.41 19.24
CA GLU A 110 5.26 6.51 18.92
C GLU A 110 5.21 6.90 17.44
N ILE A 111 5.16 5.91 16.53
CA ILE A 111 5.01 6.17 15.08
C ILE A 111 3.71 6.95 14.82
N PHE A 112 2.58 6.53 15.40
CA PHE A 112 1.33 7.26 15.26
C PHE A 112 1.42 8.67 15.84
N ALA A 113 1.87 8.80 17.08
CA ALA A 113 1.89 10.07 17.80
C ALA A 113 2.84 11.11 17.19
N LYS A 114 4.01 10.65 16.70
CA LYS A 114 5.07 11.55 16.24
C LYS A 114 5.12 11.76 14.73
N VAL A 115 4.52 10.85 13.93
CA VAL A 115 4.61 10.90 12.47
C VAL A 115 3.24 10.78 11.82
N VAL A 116 2.56 9.65 11.92
CA VAL A 116 1.37 9.34 11.11
C VAL A 116 0.23 10.35 11.33
N ASN A 117 -0.03 10.73 12.59
CA ASN A 117 -1.09 11.70 12.92
C ASN A 117 -0.78 13.12 12.43
N HIS A 118 0.45 13.38 12.01
CA HIS A 118 0.89 14.68 11.47
C HIS A 118 0.94 14.71 9.94
N VAL A 119 0.52 13.63 9.28
CA VAL A 119 0.48 13.55 7.80
C VAL A 119 -0.91 13.96 7.30
N PRO A 120 -1.04 15.13 6.63
CA PRO A 120 -2.32 15.54 6.06
C PRO A 120 -2.73 14.65 4.88
N ASP A 121 -4.00 14.27 4.82
CA ASP A 121 -4.52 13.55 3.65
C ASP A 121 -4.29 14.32 2.34
N SER A 122 -4.41 15.65 2.36
CA SER A 122 -4.15 16.49 1.19
C SER A 122 -2.70 16.39 0.68
N GLN A 123 -1.72 16.28 1.59
CA GLN A 123 -0.32 16.02 1.22
C GLN A 123 -0.19 14.66 0.54
N VAL A 124 -0.80 13.62 1.12
CA VAL A 124 -0.73 12.26 0.59
C VAL A 124 -1.34 12.20 -0.82
N MET A 125 -2.51 12.81 -1.02
CA MET A 125 -3.15 12.86 -2.35
C MET A 125 -2.26 13.55 -3.37
N SER A 126 -1.70 14.72 -3.03
CA SER A 126 -0.79 15.48 -3.89
C SER A 126 0.51 14.72 -4.22
N ASP A 127 1.07 14.00 -3.26
CA ASP A 127 2.30 13.22 -3.47
C ASP A 127 2.06 12.01 -4.39
N LEU A 128 0.90 11.37 -4.26
CA LEU A 128 0.51 10.29 -5.16
C LEU A 128 0.22 10.81 -6.58
N ASP A 129 -0.40 11.97 -6.73
CA ASP A 129 -0.56 12.63 -8.04
C ASP A 129 0.80 12.97 -8.66
N ALA A 130 1.76 13.47 -7.86
CA ALA A 130 3.12 13.74 -8.30
C ALA A 130 3.85 12.45 -8.76
N ALA A 131 3.59 11.31 -8.12
CA ALA A 131 4.13 10.03 -8.56
C ALA A 131 3.56 9.59 -9.92
N VAL A 132 2.28 9.85 -10.20
CA VAL A 132 1.68 9.61 -11.53
C VAL A 132 2.35 10.48 -12.58
N VAL A 133 2.52 11.78 -12.32
CA VAL A 133 3.21 12.72 -13.23
C VAL A 133 4.66 12.29 -13.48
N PHE A 134 5.37 11.90 -12.41
CA PHE A 134 6.74 11.38 -12.54
C PHE A 134 6.78 10.12 -13.43
N ALA A 135 5.90 9.15 -13.18
CA ALA A 135 5.87 7.91 -13.96
C ALA A 135 5.60 8.20 -15.45
N GLU A 136 4.66 9.10 -15.74
CA GLU A 136 4.32 9.55 -17.10
C GLU A 136 5.53 10.21 -17.80
N SER A 137 6.26 11.07 -17.08
CA SER A 137 7.42 11.80 -17.61
C SER A 137 8.58 10.87 -18.02
N THR A 138 8.63 9.65 -17.50
CA THR A 138 9.62 8.65 -17.91
C THR A 138 9.39 8.10 -19.33
N GLY A 139 8.21 8.32 -19.90
CA GLY A 139 7.79 7.73 -21.17
C GLY A 139 7.48 6.22 -21.08
N ARG A 140 7.63 5.60 -19.90
CA ARG A 140 7.49 4.15 -19.68
C ARG A 140 6.15 3.76 -19.03
N ALA A 141 5.41 4.70 -18.44
CA ALA A 141 4.11 4.45 -17.83
C ALA A 141 2.95 4.80 -18.77
N ASP A 142 1.93 3.96 -18.78
CA ASP A 142 0.62 4.24 -19.37
C ASP A 142 -0.33 4.64 -18.24
N THR A 143 -0.51 5.92 -18.02
CA THR A 143 -1.37 6.48 -16.97
C THR A 143 -2.87 6.38 -17.28
N ALA A 144 -3.25 5.95 -18.48
CA ALA A 144 -4.62 5.57 -18.80
C ALA A 144 -4.99 4.20 -18.17
N ARG A 145 -3.97 3.39 -17.82
CA ARG A 145 -4.11 2.12 -17.11
C ARG A 145 -3.53 2.24 -15.69
N LEU A 146 -4.11 3.17 -14.91
CA LEU A 146 -3.68 3.47 -13.54
C LEU A 146 -4.44 2.61 -12.53
N GLY A 147 -3.71 1.87 -11.71
CA GLY A 147 -4.19 1.17 -10.51
C GLY A 147 -3.52 1.66 -9.25
N ILE A 148 -4.09 1.32 -8.11
CA ILE A 148 -3.51 1.57 -6.79
C ILE A 148 -3.73 0.39 -5.85
N THR A 149 -2.71 0.07 -5.06
CA THR A 149 -2.83 -0.88 -3.95
C THR A 149 -2.12 -0.34 -2.72
N GLY A 150 -2.57 -0.72 -1.52
CA GLY A 150 -1.94 -0.25 -0.29
C GLY A 150 -2.30 -1.13 0.90
N PHE A 151 -1.45 -1.10 1.92
CA PHE A 151 -1.44 -2.02 3.05
C PHE A 151 -1.59 -1.27 4.36
N CYS A 152 -2.41 -1.77 5.30
CA CYS A 152 -2.62 -1.15 6.60
C CYS A 152 -3.09 0.31 6.47
N TRP A 153 -2.30 1.28 6.93
CA TRP A 153 -2.57 2.71 6.69
C TRP A 153 -2.75 3.01 5.19
N GLY A 154 -1.90 2.44 4.34
CA GLY A 154 -2.01 2.56 2.89
C GLY A 154 -3.27 1.94 2.29
N GLY A 155 -3.85 0.94 2.96
CA GLY A 155 -5.17 0.41 2.57
C GLY A 155 -6.28 1.45 2.73
N ARG A 156 -6.25 2.26 3.81
CA ARG A 156 -7.14 3.42 3.96
C ARG A 156 -6.90 4.44 2.83
N ILE A 157 -5.64 4.76 2.57
CA ILE A 157 -5.26 5.70 1.50
C ILE A 157 -5.74 5.24 0.13
N THR A 158 -5.72 3.93 -0.13
CA THR A 158 -6.23 3.37 -1.39
C THR A 158 -7.70 3.74 -1.61
N TRP A 159 -8.57 3.58 -0.61
CA TRP A 159 -9.97 4.01 -0.68
C TRP A 159 -10.09 5.52 -0.92
N THR A 160 -9.34 6.31 -0.16
CA THR A 160 -9.36 7.77 -0.23
C THR A 160 -8.87 8.27 -1.58
N TYR A 161 -7.78 7.71 -2.10
CA TYR A 161 -7.21 8.10 -3.40
C TYR A 161 -8.14 7.72 -4.58
N CYS A 162 -8.86 6.61 -4.50
CA CYS A 162 -9.87 6.24 -5.50
C CYS A 162 -11.05 7.22 -5.54
N VAL A 163 -11.32 7.94 -4.45
CA VAL A 163 -12.28 9.05 -4.46
C VAL A 163 -11.64 10.34 -5.00
N HIS A 164 -10.37 10.60 -4.63
CA HIS A 164 -9.64 11.79 -5.04
C HIS A 164 -9.33 11.81 -6.55
N ASN A 165 -8.88 10.70 -7.11
CA ASN A 165 -8.43 10.64 -8.51
C ASN A 165 -9.30 9.69 -9.36
N PRO A 166 -10.29 10.23 -10.10
CA PRO A 166 -11.19 9.42 -10.93
C PRO A 166 -10.51 8.76 -12.15
N ARG A 167 -9.24 9.08 -12.43
CA ARG A 167 -8.46 8.40 -13.49
C ARG A 167 -8.03 6.99 -13.07
N VAL A 168 -8.03 6.67 -11.77
CA VAL A 168 -7.76 5.32 -11.27
C VAL A 168 -8.80 4.36 -11.84
N LYS A 169 -8.37 3.25 -12.42
CA LYS A 169 -9.24 2.21 -12.97
C LYS A 169 -9.66 1.18 -11.93
N ALA A 170 -8.77 0.87 -10.98
CA ALA A 170 -9.02 -0.09 -9.92
C ALA A 170 -8.15 0.18 -8.70
N GLY A 171 -8.74 0.01 -7.50
CA GLY A 171 -8.01 0.01 -6.23
C GLY A 171 -8.06 -1.37 -5.56
N VAL A 172 -6.99 -1.73 -4.81
CA VAL A 172 -6.99 -2.91 -3.93
C VAL A 172 -6.47 -2.52 -2.55
N ALA A 173 -7.35 -2.55 -1.57
CA ALA A 173 -7.09 -2.10 -0.20
C ALA A 173 -6.93 -3.29 0.74
N TRP A 174 -5.73 -3.47 1.30
CA TRP A 174 -5.42 -4.55 2.22
C TRP A 174 -5.51 -4.05 3.67
N TYR A 175 -6.41 -4.64 4.44
CA TYR A 175 -6.60 -4.37 5.87
C TYR A 175 -6.46 -2.89 6.24
N GLY A 176 -7.03 -2.01 5.43
CA GLY A 176 -7.06 -0.57 5.66
C GLY A 176 -8.21 -0.17 6.57
N ARG A 177 -7.94 0.74 7.53
CA ARG A 177 -8.97 1.22 8.44
C ARG A 177 -10.14 1.87 7.68
N LEU A 178 -11.35 1.42 7.97
CA LEU A 178 -12.59 1.85 7.32
C LEU A 178 -13.33 2.93 8.09
N VAL A 179 -13.31 2.82 9.42
CA VAL A 179 -14.02 3.69 10.36
C VAL A 179 -13.04 4.19 11.41
N ALA A 180 -13.09 5.45 11.76
CA ALA A 180 -12.30 5.99 12.84
C ALA A 180 -13.10 6.12 14.14
N PRO A 181 -12.51 5.83 15.31
CA PRO A 181 -13.13 6.14 16.60
C PRO A 181 -13.20 7.65 16.86
N ALA A 182 -12.27 8.41 16.32
CA ALA A 182 -12.25 9.87 16.34
C ALA A 182 -11.57 10.38 15.07
N LYS A 183 -12.02 11.55 14.57
CA LYS A 183 -11.41 12.21 13.41
C LYS A 183 -10.19 13.01 13.86
N ALA A 184 -9.05 12.80 13.20
CA ALA A 184 -7.93 13.71 13.29
C ALA A 184 -8.16 14.89 12.32
N PRO A 185 -7.84 16.14 12.68
CA PRO A 185 -8.05 17.29 11.80
C PRO A 185 -7.35 17.21 10.45
N LEU A 186 -6.21 16.51 10.38
CA LEU A 186 -5.43 16.30 9.16
C LEU A 186 -5.92 15.11 8.32
N GLN A 187 -6.84 14.31 8.87
CA GLN A 187 -7.41 13.11 8.24
C GLN A 187 -8.95 13.17 8.37
N PRO A 188 -9.61 14.10 7.64
CA PRO A 188 -10.98 14.53 7.95
C PRO A 188 -12.05 13.49 7.60
N ALA A 189 -11.74 12.51 6.74
CA ALA A 189 -12.72 11.52 6.30
C ALA A 189 -12.13 10.10 6.23
N TYR A 190 -12.97 9.13 6.49
CA TYR A 190 -12.64 7.71 6.40
C TYR A 190 -13.47 7.02 5.31
N PRO A 191 -13.05 5.84 4.82
CA PRO A 191 -13.67 5.18 3.68
C PRO A 191 -15.19 5.03 3.75
N VAL A 192 -15.75 4.72 4.91
CA VAL A 192 -17.21 4.62 5.12
C VAL A 192 -17.92 5.94 4.78
N GLU A 193 -17.33 7.07 5.15
CA GLU A 193 -17.90 8.40 4.89
C GLU A 193 -17.71 8.83 3.44
N LEU A 194 -16.71 8.30 2.78
CA LEU A 194 -16.37 8.57 1.38
C LEU A 194 -17.13 7.69 0.39
N ALA A 195 -17.76 6.61 0.85
CA ALA A 195 -18.47 5.66 -0.01
C ALA A 195 -19.47 6.32 -1.01
N PRO A 196 -20.24 7.40 -0.63
CA PRO A 196 -21.13 8.06 -1.59
C PRO A 196 -20.42 8.73 -2.77
N HIS A 197 -19.15 9.04 -2.62
CA HIS A 197 -18.34 9.72 -3.65
C HIS A 197 -17.47 8.75 -4.45
N LEU A 198 -17.40 7.48 -4.06
CA LEU A 198 -16.55 6.48 -4.70
C LEU A 198 -17.13 6.04 -6.04
N LYS A 199 -16.42 6.34 -7.13
CA LYS A 199 -16.77 5.93 -8.51
C LYS A 199 -15.86 4.84 -9.06
N VAL A 200 -14.66 4.72 -8.50
CA VAL A 200 -13.65 3.73 -8.88
C VAL A 200 -13.95 2.40 -8.17
N PRO A 201 -13.90 1.26 -8.87
CA PRO A 201 -14.04 -0.05 -8.23
C PRO A 201 -12.86 -0.33 -7.29
N VAL A 202 -13.18 -0.70 -6.05
CA VAL A 202 -12.17 -1.07 -5.04
C VAL A 202 -12.44 -2.45 -4.50
N LEU A 203 -11.41 -3.30 -4.47
CA LEU A 203 -11.41 -4.58 -3.77
C LEU A 203 -10.81 -4.38 -2.37
N GLY A 204 -11.61 -4.60 -1.34
CA GLY A 204 -11.16 -4.61 0.05
C GLY A 204 -10.82 -6.04 0.50
N LEU A 205 -9.65 -6.25 1.11
CA LEU A 205 -9.18 -7.54 1.60
C LEU A 205 -8.91 -7.42 3.10
N TYR A 206 -9.71 -8.09 3.92
CA TYR A 206 -9.72 -7.93 5.39
C TYR A 206 -9.56 -9.26 6.12
N GLY A 207 -9.01 -9.20 7.32
CA GLY A 207 -8.92 -10.36 8.20
C GLY A 207 -10.13 -10.47 9.12
N GLY A 208 -10.65 -11.69 9.30
CA GLY A 208 -11.76 -11.97 10.21
C GLY A 208 -11.39 -11.85 11.69
N GLU A 209 -10.09 -12.00 12.04
CA GLU A 209 -9.53 -11.85 13.38
C GLU A 209 -8.71 -10.55 13.54
N ASP A 210 -8.95 -9.55 12.71
CA ASP A 210 -8.29 -8.26 12.84
C ASP A 210 -8.89 -7.44 14.00
N ALA A 211 -8.20 -7.45 15.14
CA ALA A 211 -8.61 -6.69 16.32
C ALA A 211 -8.62 -5.16 16.10
N SER A 212 -7.88 -4.66 15.12
CA SER A 212 -7.81 -3.22 14.79
C SER A 212 -8.92 -2.79 13.83
N ILE A 213 -9.47 -3.73 13.06
CA ILE A 213 -10.54 -3.51 12.08
C ILE A 213 -11.57 -4.63 12.24
N PRO A 214 -12.43 -4.55 13.27
CA PRO A 214 -13.45 -5.55 13.51
C PRO A 214 -14.35 -5.77 12.28
N VAL A 215 -14.86 -7.00 12.10
CA VAL A 215 -15.78 -7.34 11.02
C VAL A 215 -17.00 -6.39 10.97
N ALA A 216 -17.44 -5.89 12.13
CA ALA A 216 -18.50 -4.87 12.20
C ALA A 216 -18.18 -3.60 11.37
N HIS A 217 -16.91 -3.17 11.31
CA HIS A 217 -16.51 -2.04 10.46
C HIS A 217 -16.55 -2.40 8.97
N VAL A 218 -16.24 -3.66 8.64
CA VAL A 218 -16.36 -4.19 7.27
C VAL A 218 -17.83 -4.20 6.84
N GLU A 219 -18.72 -4.66 7.69
CA GLU A 219 -20.18 -4.66 7.41
C GLU A 219 -20.73 -3.24 7.30
N GLN A 220 -20.24 -2.30 8.11
CA GLN A 220 -20.59 -0.89 7.98
C GLN A 220 -20.17 -0.33 6.61
N MET A 221 -18.98 -0.67 6.13
CA MET A 221 -18.52 -0.27 4.79
C MET A 221 -19.35 -0.91 3.67
N ARG A 222 -19.68 -2.21 3.78
CA ARG A 222 -20.59 -2.88 2.84
C ARG A 222 -21.95 -2.18 2.77
N GLY A 223 -22.50 -1.82 3.94
CA GLY A 223 -23.74 -1.05 4.04
C GLY A 223 -23.65 0.31 3.38
N ALA A 224 -22.53 1.04 3.62
CA ALA A 224 -22.31 2.35 3.01
C ALA A 224 -22.19 2.28 1.47
N LEU A 225 -21.44 1.30 0.95
CA LEU A 225 -21.31 1.04 -0.49
C LEU A 225 -22.70 0.72 -1.11
N LYS A 226 -23.47 -0.16 -0.48
CA LYS A 226 -24.82 -0.52 -0.93
C LYS A 226 -25.75 0.71 -0.95
N SER A 227 -25.74 1.49 0.10
CA SER A 227 -26.55 2.73 0.23
C SER A 227 -26.15 3.78 -0.81
N ALA A 228 -24.89 3.81 -1.20
CA ALA A 228 -24.37 4.68 -2.26
C ALA A 228 -24.64 4.15 -3.69
N GLY A 229 -25.26 2.98 -3.84
CA GLY A 229 -25.47 2.34 -5.14
C GLY A 229 -24.17 1.84 -5.79
N ASN A 230 -23.09 1.68 -5.02
CA ASN A 230 -21.82 1.17 -5.53
C ASN A 230 -21.87 -0.37 -5.63
N ALA A 231 -22.16 -0.87 -6.83
CA ALA A 231 -22.23 -2.31 -7.13
C ALA A 231 -20.90 -2.87 -7.68
N THR A 232 -19.89 -2.03 -7.86
CA THR A 232 -18.63 -2.41 -8.50
C THR A 232 -17.52 -2.72 -7.51
N SER A 233 -17.58 -2.19 -6.28
CA SER A 233 -16.59 -2.52 -5.23
C SER A 233 -16.98 -3.81 -4.51
N GLU A 234 -15.96 -4.57 -4.11
CA GLU A 234 -16.12 -5.86 -3.43
C GLU A 234 -15.28 -5.88 -2.15
N ILE A 235 -15.74 -6.59 -1.12
CA ILE A 235 -14.98 -6.80 0.11
C ILE A 235 -14.94 -8.29 0.44
N VAL A 236 -13.73 -8.82 0.60
CA VAL A 236 -13.46 -10.20 1.03
C VAL A 236 -12.95 -10.19 2.47
N VAL A 237 -13.46 -11.08 3.29
CA VAL A 237 -12.98 -11.33 4.64
C VAL A 237 -12.39 -12.74 4.68
N TYR A 238 -11.18 -12.86 5.21
CA TYR A 238 -10.47 -14.12 5.40
C TYR A 238 -10.63 -14.57 6.86
N ASP A 239 -11.40 -15.60 7.08
CA ASP A 239 -11.60 -16.19 8.40
C ASP A 239 -10.26 -16.62 9.02
N GLY A 240 -10.06 -16.38 10.31
CA GLY A 240 -8.82 -16.69 11.01
C GLY A 240 -7.60 -15.85 10.64
N ALA A 241 -7.73 -14.90 9.69
CA ALA A 241 -6.64 -14.02 9.35
C ALA A 241 -6.61 -12.76 10.26
N PRO A 242 -5.45 -12.42 10.87
CA PRO A 242 -5.29 -11.21 11.67
C PRO A 242 -4.98 -9.99 10.81
N HIS A 243 -4.81 -8.82 11.45
CA HIS A 243 -4.23 -7.65 10.79
C HIS A 243 -2.88 -7.97 10.15
N ALA A 244 -2.58 -7.40 8.98
CA ALA A 244 -1.33 -7.60 8.24
C ALA A 244 -1.06 -9.05 7.80
N PHE A 245 -2.11 -9.82 7.48
CA PHE A 245 -1.99 -11.21 7.02
C PHE A 245 -1.19 -11.39 5.72
N TYR A 246 -1.00 -10.34 4.94
CA TYR A 246 -0.15 -10.35 3.74
C TYR A 246 1.33 -10.03 4.03
N ALA A 247 1.65 -9.47 5.18
CA ALA A 247 2.99 -9.05 5.55
C ALA A 247 3.89 -10.26 5.86
N ASP A 248 4.49 -10.85 4.83
CA ASP A 248 5.28 -12.09 4.89
C ASP A 248 6.52 -12.01 5.81
N TYR A 249 6.95 -10.81 6.16
CA TYR A 249 8.05 -10.53 7.09
C TYR A 249 7.63 -10.54 8.57
N ARG A 250 6.34 -10.78 8.88
CA ARG A 250 5.77 -10.72 10.24
C ARG A 250 5.14 -12.05 10.66
N PRO A 251 5.02 -12.33 11.98
CA PRO A 251 4.33 -13.52 12.49
C PRO A 251 2.83 -13.59 12.12
N ASN A 252 2.24 -12.44 11.77
CA ASN A 252 0.84 -12.32 11.36
C ASN A 252 0.58 -12.88 9.96
N TYR A 253 1.61 -13.22 9.20
CA TYR A 253 1.47 -13.75 7.84
C TYR A 253 0.59 -15.00 7.81
N ARG A 254 -0.37 -15.02 6.90
CA ARG A 254 -1.23 -16.19 6.62
C ARG A 254 -1.12 -16.51 5.13
N LYS A 255 -0.32 -17.53 4.83
CA LYS A 255 0.09 -17.86 3.46
C LYS A 255 -1.10 -18.01 2.51
N GLU A 256 -2.09 -18.82 2.88
CA GLU A 256 -3.25 -19.10 2.02
C GLU A 256 -4.07 -17.83 1.74
N ALA A 257 -4.37 -17.04 2.77
CA ALA A 257 -5.08 -15.77 2.63
C ALA A 257 -4.27 -14.75 1.79
N ALA A 258 -2.96 -14.69 1.99
CA ALA A 258 -2.06 -13.79 1.26
C ALA A 258 -1.97 -14.16 -0.22
N GLU A 259 -1.81 -15.45 -0.54
CA GLU A 259 -1.75 -15.94 -1.92
C GLU A 259 -3.08 -15.79 -2.66
N ASP A 260 -4.22 -16.07 -1.99
CA ASP A 260 -5.54 -15.85 -2.59
C ASP A 260 -5.78 -14.34 -2.82
N GLY A 261 -5.49 -13.51 -1.84
CA GLY A 261 -5.61 -12.06 -1.97
C GLY A 261 -4.75 -11.50 -3.12
N TRP A 262 -3.52 -12.00 -3.29
CA TRP A 262 -2.65 -11.62 -4.39
C TRP A 262 -3.21 -12.03 -5.76
N LYS A 263 -3.78 -13.23 -5.87
CA LYS A 263 -4.47 -13.69 -7.09
C LYS A 263 -5.69 -12.83 -7.38
N ARG A 264 -6.50 -12.53 -6.35
CA ARG A 264 -7.67 -11.64 -6.50
C ARG A 264 -7.26 -10.24 -6.94
N MET A 265 -6.20 -9.68 -6.38
CA MET A 265 -5.67 -8.38 -6.81
C MET A 265 -5.32 -8.39 -8.30
N GLN A 266 -4.60 -9.38 -8.78
CA GLN A 266 -4.24 -9.49 -10.19
C GLN A 266 -5.49 -9.60 -11.08
N ALA A 267 -6.45 -10.45 -10.71
CA ALA A 267 -7.71 -10.61 -11.44
C ALA A 267 -8.52 -9.30 -11.44
N TRP A 268 -8.53 -8.57 -10.31
CA TRP A 268 -9.21 -7.28 -10.16
C TRP A 268 -8.61 -6.21 -11.07
N LEU A 269 -7.31 -6.04 -11.03
CA LEU A 269 -6.59 -5.09 -11.88
C LEU A 269 -6.84 -5.39 -13.37
N LYS A 270 -6.81 -6.66 -13.76
CA LYS A 270 -7.12 -7.10 -15.12
C LYS A 270 -8.58 -6.82 -15.50
N ARG A 271 -9.53 -7.15 -14.64
CA ARG A 271 -10.98 -6.96 -14.87
C ARG A 271 -11.32 -5.51 -15.19
N TYR A 272 -10.63 -4.57 -14.57
CA TYR A 272 -10.90 -3.14 -14.72
C TYR A 272 -9.89 -2.41 -15.63
N GLY A 273 -9.13 -3.14 -16.44
CA GLY A 273 -8.30 -2.58 -17.51
C GLY A 273 -7.03 -1.89 -17.04
N VAL A 274 -6.47 -2.31 -15.88
CA VAL A 274 -5.13 -1.92 -15.47
C VAL A 274 -4.08 -2.84 -16.09
N ALA A 275 -4.40 -4.12 -16.36
CA ALA A 275 -3.49 -5.08 -16.99
C ALA A 275 -3.98 -5.48 -18.38
#